data_45073085ab88b0b064ca6e23ce21232e
#
_entry.id   45073085ab88b0b064ca6e23ce21232e
#
_cell.length_a   1.000
_cell.length_b   1.000
_cell.length_c   1.000
_cell.angle_alpha   90.00
_cell.angle_beta   90.00
_cell.angle_gamma   90.00
#
_symmetry.space_group_name_H-M   'P 1'
#
loop_
_entity.id
_entity.type
_entity.pdbx_description
1 polymer ?
#
loop_
_entity_poly.entity_id
_entity_poly.type
_entity_poly.pdbx_seq_one_letter_code
_entity_poly.pdbx_strand_id
1 'polypeptide(L)'
;MALKKIKPTTPGQRHKLVVTNDDITATRPEKSLVYGKRKSGGRNNQGKMTMRYIGGGHKKLYRFVDFKRNKDGVPATVKTIEYDPNRSSRIALICYADGEKSYILCPQGLKVGQTVVSGAGVAPEIGNTLLLSEIPFGTLIHNIELRPGQGAKMVRSAGAYAQLMSRDDKYAIIKMPSGEMRMILQACRATVGVVSNPEHNLEVGGKAGRNRHLGRRPRNRGVVMNPVDHPMGGGEGRQTGGHPRSRKGIPAKGYKTRAPKKQSSKYIVERRKK
;
A
#
# COMPACT_ATOMS: atom_id res chain seq x y z
N MET A 1 0.12 -19.41 -0.06
CA MET A 1 0.63 -19.05 1.28
C MET A 1 -0.41 -19.50 2.28
N ALA A 2 0.01 -20.02 3.43
CA ALA A 2 -0.91 -20.53 4.44
C ALA A 2 -0.95 -19.57 5.64
N LEU A 3 -2.14 -19.43 6.24
CA LEU A 3 -2.31 -18.77 7.53
C LEU A 3 -2.01 -19.78 8.64
N LYS A 4 -1.13 -19.41 9.56
CA LYS A 4 -0.78 -20.23 10.72
C LYS A 4 -1.48 -19.68 11.95
N LYS A 5 -2.33 -20.49 12.59
CA LYS A 5 -2.85 -20.22 13.93
C LYS A 5 -1.77 -20.56 14.96
N ILE A 6 -1.49 -19.65 15.85
CA ILE A 6 -0.52 -19.87 16.94
C ILE A 6 -1.18 -20.66 18.07
N LYS A 7 -0.42 -21.55 18.71
CA LYS A 7 -0.91 -22.31 19.90
C LYS A 7 -1.30 -21.32 21.02
N PRO A 8 -2.43 -21.52 21.69
CA PRO A 8 -2.96 -20.59 22.70
C PRO A 8 -2.27 -20.73 24.07
N THR A 9 -0.93 -20.64 24.09
CA THR A 9 -0.13 -20.78 25.32
C THR A 9 -0.23 -19.55 26.22
N THR A 10 -0.60 -18.39 25.69
CA THR A 10 -0.84 -17.15 26.43
C THR A 10 -2.07 -16.42 25.90
N PRO A 11 -2.72 -15.53 26.72
CA PRO A 11 -3.88 -14.77 26.29
C PRO A 11 -3.66 -14.01 24.97
N GLY A 12 -2.45 -13.44 24.78
CA GLY A 12 -2.11 -12.68 23.57
C GLY A 12 -1.89 -13.55 22.31
N GLN A 13 -1.74 -14.86 22.46
CA GLN A 13 -1.56 -15.80 21.36
C GLN A 13 -2.86 -16.53 20.98
N ARG A 14 -3.86 -16.54 21.85
CA ARG A 14 -5.12 -17.30 21.69
C ARG A 14 -5.81 -17.07 20.35
N HIS A 15 -5.85 -15.83 19.89
CA HIS A 15 -6.52 -15.44 18.63
C HIS A 15 -5.53 -14.98 17.55
N LYS A 16 -4.24 -15.26 17.74
CA LYS A 16 -3.21 -14.79 16.84
C LYS A 16 -3.17 -15.63 15.57
N LEU A 17 -3.30 -14.94 14.40
CA LEU A 17 -3.11 -15.50 13.07
C LEU A 17 -1.93 -14.78 12.41
N VAL A 18 -1.02 -15.52 11.83
CA VAL A 18 0.13 -14.98 11.09
C VAL A 18 0.21 -15.61 9.71
N VAL A 19 0.64 -14.84 8.74
CA VAL A 19 0.98 -15.37 7.40
C VAL A 19 2.31 -16.10 7.51
N THR A 20 2.41 -17.29 6.91
CA THR A 20 3.69 -17.98 6.73
C THR A 20 4.52 -17.21 5.70
N ASN A 21 5.83 -17.26 5.86
CA ASN A 21 6.75 -16.53 4.99
C ASN A 21 7.48 -17.49 4.04
N ASP A 22 6.79 -18.50 3.54
CA ASP A 22 7.35 -19.58 2.72
C ASP A 22 7.86 -19.08 1.35
N ASP A 23 7.38 -17.92 0.92
CA ASP A 23 7.76 -17.22 -0.31
C ASP A 23 9.05 -16.40 -0.18
N ILE A 24 9.58 -16.21 1.03
CA ILE A 24 10.77 -15.39 1.27
C ILE A 24 12.02 -16.25 1.08
N THR A 25 12.87 -15.81 0.17
CA THR A 25 14.12 -16.53 -0.17
C THR A 25 15.36 -15.95 0.49
N ALA A 26 15.32 -14.68 0.95
CA ALA A 26 16.42 -14.04 1.64
C ALA A 26 15.94 -13.23 2.85
N THR A 27 16.73 -13.30 3.94
CA THR A 27 16.44 -12.63 5.22
C THR A 27 17.13 -11.27 5.35
N ARG A 28 18.25 -11.08 4.64
CA ARG A 28 19.06 -9.85 4.70
C ARG A 28 18.84 -9.03 3.41
N PRO A 29 18.60 -7.73 3.54
CA PRO A 29 18.46 -6.86 2.36
C PRO A 29 19.82 -6.53 1.73
N GLU A 30 19.82 -6.16 0.46
CA GLU A 30 20.96 -5.59 -0.25
C GLU A 30 21.40 -4.27 0.41
N LYS A 31 22.65 -4.20 0.87
CA LYS A 31 23.15 -3.06 1.66
C LYS A 31 23.14 -1.75 0.90
N SER A 32 23.44 -1.76 -0.39
CA SER A 32 23.46 -0.58 -1.25
C SER A 32 22.07 0.08 -1.43
N LEU A 33 21.00 -0.72 -1.28
CA LEU A 33 19.62 -0.29 -1.53
C LEU A 33 18.82 -0.02 -0.24
N VAL A 34 19.49 0.10 0.92
CA VAL A 34 18.82 0.38 2.20
C VAL A 34 19.45 1.53 2.95
N TYR A 35 18.62 2.23 3.71
CA TYR A 35 19.12 3.26 4.65
C TYR A 35 18.30 3.29 5.94
N GLY A 36 18.92 3.81 6.99
CA GLY A 36 18.28 4.03 8.28
C GLY A 36 17.42 5.29 8.25
N LYS A 37 16.11 5.16 8.43
CA LYS A 37 15.18 6.28 8.48
C LYS A 37 14.86 6.65 9.94
N ARG A 38 15.09 7.92 10.32
CA ARG A 38 14.62 8.46 11.59
C ARG A 38 13.10 8.50 11.64
N LYS A 39 12.53 8.24 12.81
CA LYS A 39 11.07 8.30 13.02
C LYS A 39 10.66 9.74 13.32
N SER A 40 9.67 10.25 12.61
CA SER A 40 9.15 11.62 12.83
C SER A 40 8.27 11.74 14.07
N GLY A 41 7.77 10.64 14.63
CA GLY A 41 6.82 10.68 15.73
C GLY A 41 5.50 11.40 15.41
N GLY A 42 5.13 11.46 14.14
CA GLY A 42 3.94 12.19 13.67
C GLY A 42 4.11 13.70 13.53
N ARG A 43 5.36 14.19 13.57
CA ARG A 43 5.70 15.62 13.35
C ARG A 43 6.05 15.85 11.90
N ASN A 44 5.74 17.07 11.42
CA ASN A 44 6.15 17.55 10.10
C ASN A 44 7.58 18.13 10.15
N ASN A 45 8.03 18.74 9.04
CA ASN A 45 9.33 19.40 8.93
C ASN A 45 9.48 20.63 9.86
N GLN A 46 8.37 21.25 10.29
CA GLN A 46 8.34 22.36 11.24
C GLN A 46 8.24 21.89 12.71
N GLY A 47 8.33 20.57 12.98
CA GLY A 47 8.19 20.02 14.33
C GLY A 47 6.75 19.94 14.86
N LYS A 48 5.76 20.46 14.13
CA LYS A 48 4.35 20.43 14.54
C LYS A 48 3.75 19.03 14.37
N MET A 49 2.96 18.59 15.36
CA MET A 49 2.25 17.30 15.30
C MET A 49 1.11 17.36 14.29
N THR A 50 1.30 16.73 13.13
CA THR A 50 0.28 16.60 12.09
C THR A 50 -0.49 15.29 12.17
N MET A 51 0.11 14.25 12.76
CA MET A 51 -0.53 12.96 12.98
C MET A 51 -0.35 12.51 14.43
N ARG A 52 -1.47 12.37 15.14
CA ARG A 52 -1.49 11.92 16.54
C ARG A 52 -1.29 10.41 16.66
N TYR A 53 -0.90 9.96 17.84
CA TYR A 53 -0.79 8.54 18.20
C TYR A 53 0.23 7.77 17.37
N ILE A 54 1.27 8.44 16.87
CA ILE A 54 2.43 7.84 16.22
C ILE A 54 3.64 8.03 17.12
N GLY A 55 4.40 6.96 17.35
CA GLY A 55 5.65 6.99 18.12
C GLY A 55 6.07 5.62 18.60
N GLY A 56 7.33 5.49 18.99
CA GLY A 56 7.93 4.21 19.35
C GLY A 56 8.03 3.23 18.19
N GLY A 57 7.86 1.95 18.49
CA GLY A 57 7.95 0.86 17.52
C GLY A 57 9.39 0.44 17.20
N HIS A 58 9.53 -0.68 16.49
CA HIS A 58 10.84 -1.19 16.07
C HIS A 58 11.58 -0.24 15.13
N LYS A 59 12.91 -0.20 15.22
CA LYS A 59 13.78 0.43 14.22
C LYS A 59 13.65 -0.32 12.90
N LYS A 60 13.50 0.40 11.80
CA LYS A 60 13.30 -0.18 10.47
C LYS A 60 14.28 0.44 9.49
N LEU A 61 14.87 -0.41 8.67
CA LEU A 61 15.58 0.03 7.47
C LEU A 61 14.56 0.29 6.36
N TYR A 62 14.74 1.35 5.62
CA TYR A 62 13.94 1.64 4.43
C TYR A 62 14.63 1.05 3.22
N ARG A 63 13.86 0.43 2.31
CA ARG A 63 14.34 -0.09 1.02
C ARG A 63 13.98 0.88 -0.08
N PHE A 64 14.96 1.19 -0.93
CA PHE A 64 14.70 1.93 -2.15
C PHE A 64 14.05 0.98 -3.15
N VAL A 65 12.77 1.23 -3.41
CA VAL A 65 12.00 0.45 -4.40
C VAL A 65 11.83 1.31 -5.64
N ASP A 66 12.17 0.77 -6.77
CA ASP A 66 11.97 1.42 -8.06
C ASP A 66 10.49 1.37 -8.44
N PHE A 67 9.85 2.54 -8.38
CA PHE A 67 8.48 2.75 -8.80
C PHE A 67 8.37 3.33 -10.21
N LYS A 68 9.49 3.71 -10.81
CA LYS A 68 9.49 4.31 -12.15
C LYS A 68 9.64 3.27 -13.25
N ARG A 69 10.50 2.26 -12.99
CA ARG A 69 10.80 1.22 -13.97
C ARG A 69 11.18 1.81 -15.34
N ASN A 70 12.08 2.83 -15.32
CA ASN A 70 12.46 3.60 -16.49
C ASN A 70 13.66 3.02 -17.27
N LYS A 71 14.11 1.84 -16.92
CA LYS A 71 15.17 1.12 -17.63
C LYS A 71 14.53 0.23 -18.70
N ASP A 72 14.23 0.84 -19.85
CA ASP A 72 13.47 0.23 -20.92
C ASP A 72 14.31 -0.75 -21.74
N GLY A 73 13.73 -1.87 -22.15
CA GLY A 73 14.33 -2.88 -22.99
C GLY A 73 15.42 -3.74 -22.34
N VAL A 74 15.86 -3.39 -21.13
CA VAL A 74 16.92 -4.14 -20.44
C VAL A 74 16.29 -5.25 -19.59
N PRO A 75 16.61 -6.54 -19.86
CA PRO A 75 16.11 -7.64 -19.06
C PRO A 75 16.75 -7.65 -17.67
N ALA A 76 15.96 -7.96 -16.65
CA ALA A 76 16.43 -8.11 -15.29
C ALA A 76 15.99 -9.46 -14.72
N THR A 77 16.91 -10.18 -14.09
CA THR A 77 16.63 -11.46 -13.45
C THR A 77 16.27 -11.29 -11.98
N VAL A 78 15.21 -11.93 -11.52
CA VAL A 78 14.81 -11.96 -10.11
C VAL A 78 15.80 -12.80 -9.32
N LYS A 79 16.53 -12.18 -8.39
CA LYS A 79 17.53 -12.85 -7.54
C LYS A 79 16.93 -13.36 -6.24
N THR A 80 16.16 -12.52 -5.54
CA THR A 80 15.56 -12.89 -4.25
C THR A 80 14.17 -12.27 -4.09
N ILE A 81 13.33 -12.90 -3.24
CA ILE A 81 12.08 -12.33 -2.75
C ILE A 81 12.26 -12.07 -1.26
N GLU A 82 11.93 -10.85 -0.81
CA GLU A 82 12.27 -10.37 0.53
C GLU A 82 11.08 -9.75 1.26
N TYR A 83 11.16 -9.77 2.58
CA TYR A 83 10.26 -9.05 3.46
C TYR A 83 10.65 -7.57 3.58
N ASP A 84 9.70 -6.66 3.44
CA ASP A 84 9.90 -5.24 3.74
C ASP A 84 9.03 -4.79 4.93
N PRO A 85 9.62 -4.31 6.04
CA PRO A 85 8.87 -3.85 7.21
C PRO A 85 8.12 -2.52 6.98
N ASN A 86 8.32 -1.86 5.83
CA ASN A 86 7.72 -0.56 5.52
C ASN A 86 6.45 -0.66 4.68
N ARG A 87 6.17 -1.85 4.13
CA ARG A 87 4.99 -2.12 3.31
C ARG A 87 4.38 -3.48 3.61
N SER A 88 3.18 -3.71 3.14
CA SER A 88 2.47 -4.98 3.32
C SER A 88 2.84 -6.03 2.26
N SER A 89 3.23 -5.59 1.06
CA SER A 89 3.66 -6.47 -0.04
C SER A 89 5.09 -6.97 0.16
N ARG A 90 5.43 -8.11 -0.48
CA ARG A 90 6.82 -8.52 -0.66
C ARG A 90 7.50 -7.62 -1.68
N ILE A 91 8.84 -7.62 -1.66
CA ILE A 91 9.68 -6.98 -2.66
C ILE A 91 10.57 -8.04 -3.31
N ALA A 92 10.92 -7.84 -4.57
CA ALA A 92 11.87 -8.68 -5.28
C ALA A 92 13.12 -7.87 -5.60
N LEU A 93 14.28 -8.44 -5.31
CA LEU A 93 15.57 -7.92 -5.78
C LEU A 93 15.77 -8.43 -7.20
N ILE A 94 15.89 -7.51 -8.14
CA ILE A 94 16.23 -7.79 -9.53
C ILE A 94 17.65 -7.33 -9.84
N CYS A 95 18.30 -8.05 -10.72
CA CYS A 95 19.62 -7.69 -11.27
C CYS A 95 19.47 -7.55 -12.79
N TYR A 96 19.72 -6.36 -13.30
CA TYR A 96 19.72 -6.08 -14.73
C TYR A 96 20.94 -6.72 -15.43
N ALA A 97 20.86 -6.89 -16.75
CA ALA A 97 21.94 -7.48 -17.55
C ALA A 97 23.27 -6.70 -17.44
N ASP A 98 23.20 -5.39 -17.14
CA ASP A 98 24.36 -4.51 -16.90
C ASP A 98 24.91 -4.57 -15.47
N GLY A 99 24.38 -5.45 -14.61
CA GLY A 99 24.81 -5.63 -13.22
C GLY A 99 24.13 -4.71 -12.19
N GLU A 100 23.35 -3.72 -12.62
CA GLU A 100 22.60 -2.86 -11.67
C GLU A 100 21.56 -3.65 -10.92
N LYS A 101 21.51 -3.45 -9.61
CA LYS A 101 20.51 -4.07 -8.74
C LYS A 101 19.42 -3.07 -8.40
N SER A 102 18.18 -3.53 -8.33
CA SER A 102 17.03 -2.71 -7.90
C SER A 102 15.99 -3.55 -7.17
N TYR A 103 15.23 -2.91 -6.27
CA TYR A 103 14.04 -3.52 -5.69
C TYR A 103 12.80 -3.13 -6.46
N ILE A 104 11.93 -4.10 -6.70
CA ILE A 104 10.59 -3.89 -7.25
C ILE A 104 9.52 -4.44 -6.31
N LEU A 105 8.26 -4.01 -6.46
CA LEU A 105 7.16 -4.73 -5.84
C LEU A 105 7.06 -6.12 -6.45
N CYS A 106 7.03 -7.15 -5.60
CA CYS A 106 6.89 -8.51 -6.05
C CYS A 106 5.42 -8.77 -6.42
N PRO A 107 5.07 -9.11 -7.67
CA PRO A 107 3.75 -9.62 -8.01
C PRO A 107 3.57 -11.06 -7.50
N GLN A 108 2.32 -11.46 -7.36
CA GLN A 108 1.95 -12.83 -7.01
C GLN A 108 2.33 -13.77 -8.14
N GLY A 109 2.96 -14.89 -7.81
CA GLY A 109 3.39 -15.90 -8.79
C GLY A 109 4.79 -15.66 -9.38
N LEU A 110 5.43 -14.53 -9.12
CA LEU A 110 6.82 -14.29 -9.53
C LEU A 110 7.76 -15.21 -8.75
N LYS A 111 8.68 -15.86 -9.45
CA LYS A 111 9.67 -16.79 -8.86
C LYS A 111 11.10 -16.28 -9.08
N VAL A 112 12.01 -16.73 -8.21
CA VAL A 112 13.44 -16.51 -8.40
C VAL A 112 13.92 -17.15 -9.70
N GLY A 113 14.78 -16.47 -10.44
CA GLY A 113 15.28 -16.88 -11.74
C GLY A 113 14.45 -16.39 -12.93
N GLN A 114 13.23 -15.93 -12.74
CA GLN A 114 12.42 -15.36 -13.82
C GLN A 114 12.99 -14.01 -14.26
N THR A 115 12.80 -13.71 -15.54
CA THR A 115 13.21 -12.44 -16.15
C THR A 115 12.01 -11.48 -16.17
N VAL A 116 12.26 -10.23 -15.86
CA VAL A 116 11.28 -9.14 -15.96
C VAL A 116 11.85 -8.01 -16.79
N VAL A 117 11.01 -7.44 -17.65
CA VAL A 117 11.40 -6.36 -18.57
C VAL A 117 10.45 -5.19 -18.40
N SER A 118 10.91 -3.99 -18.72
CA SER A 118 10.09 -2.77 -18.75
C SER A 118 10.25 -2.08 -20.10
N GLY A 119 9.22 -1.38 -20.55
CA GLY A 119 9.29 -0.56 -21.76
C GLY A 119 8.15 -0.83 -22.74
N ALA A 120 8.25 -0.24 -23.91
CA ALA A 120 7.34 -0.44 -25.01
C ALA A 120 7.63 -1.78 -25.75
N GLY A 121 6.58 -2.40 -26.29
CA GLY A 121 6.69 -3.64 -27.06
C GLY A 121 7.04 -4.90 -26.26
N VAL A 122 6.98 -4.83 -24.92
CA VAL A 122 7.26 -5.96 -24.02
C VAL A 122 6.03 -6.87 -23.92
N ALA A 123 6.23 -8.19 -23.83
CA ALA A 123 5.14 -9.14 -23.60
C ALA A 123 4.39 -8.85 -22.28
N PRO A 124 3.05 -8.95 -22.25
CA PRO A 124 2.24 -8.64 -21.05
C PRO A 124 2.29 -9.79 -20.02
N GLU A 125 3.48 -10.17 -19.60
CA GLU A 125 3.73 -11.21 -18.59
C GLU A 125 3.80 -10.65 -17.16
N ILE A 126 3.63 -11.52 -16.17
CA ILE A 126 3.64 -11.14 -14.74
C ILE A 126 4.99 -10.52 -14.35
N GLY A 127 4.93 -9.28 -13.85
CA GLY A 127 6.12 -8.53 -13.42
C GLY A 127 6.67 -7.56 -14.47
N ASN A 128 6.27 -7.69 -15.72
CA ASN A 128 6.65 -6.76 -16.78
C ASN A 128 5.87 -5.44 -16.64
N THR A 129 6.54 -4.34 -16.98
CA THR A 129 5.97 -3.00 -16.88
C THR A 129 5.86 -2.38 -18.25
N LEU A 130 4.64 -2.05 -18.66
CA LEU A 130 4.30 -1.54 -19.98
C LEU A 130 3.53 -0.22 -19.89
N LEU A 131 3.39 0.44 -21.03
CA LEU A 131 2.43 1.53 -21.20
C LEU A 131 0.99 0.98 -21.15
N LEU A 132 0.05 1.75 -20.60
CA LEU A 132 -1.36 1.35 -20.56
C LEU A 132 -1.96 1.19 -21.96
N SER A 133 -1.36 1.82 -22.98
CA SER A 133 -1.72 1.65 -24.40
C SER A 133 -1.47 0.23 -24.92
N GLU A 134 -0.52 -0.51 -24.36
CA GLU A 134 -0.07 -1.81 -24.86
C GLU A 134 -0.64 -3.01 -24.10
N ILE A 135 -1.13 -2.76 -22.87
CA ILE A 135 -1.66 -3.84 -22.02
C ILE A 135 -3.02 -4.32 -22.55
N PRO A 136 -3.25 -5.62 -22.76
CA PRO A 136 -4.54 -6.15 -23.20
C PRO A 136 -5.69 -5.81 -22.26
N PHE A 137 -6.91 -5.67 -22.79
CA PHE A 137 -8.11 -5.46 -21.97
C PHE A 137 -8.37 -6.66 -21.04
N GLY A 138 -8.99 -6.40 -19.91
CA GLY A 138 -9.27 -7.42 -18.90
C GLY A 138 -8.07 -7.80 -18.03
N THR A 139 -6.83 -7.41 -18.40
CA THR A 139 -5.62 -7.74 -17.67
C THR A 139 -5.64 -7.13 -16.26
N LEU A 140 -5.21 -7.94 -15.28
CA LEU A 140 -4.99 -7.45 -13.92
C LEU A 140 -3.64 -6.75 -13.83
N ILE A 141 -3.65 -5.54 -13.31
CA ILE A 141 -2.46 -4.68 -13.24
C ILE A 141 -2.31 -4.09 -11.84
N HIS A 142 -1.09 -3.74 -11.50
CA HIS A 142 -0.75 -3.05 -10.26
C HIS A 142 0.34 -2.00 -10.51
N ASN A 143 0.76 -1.31 -9.47
CA ASN A 143 1.86 -0.34 -9.54
C ASN A 143 1.64 0.72 -10.63
N ILE A 144 0.47 1.37 -10.63
CA ILE A 144 -0.01 2.22 -11.69
C ILE A 144 0.44 3.67 -11.48
N GLU A 145 0.92 4.32 -12.53
CA GLU A 145 1.20 5.75 -12.54
C GLU A 145 -0.08 6.59 -12.65
N LEU A 146 -0.02 7.82 -12.15
CA LEU A 146 -1.07 8.85 -12.33
C LEU A 146 -0.72 9.87 -13.40
N ARG A 147 0.57 10.09 -13.61
CA ARG A 147 1.12 10.96 -14.66
C ARG A 147 2.34 10.24 -15.24
N PRO A 148 2.59 10.35 -16.55
CA PRO A 148 3.74 9.74 -17.18
C PRO A 148 5.05 10.13 -16.51
N GLY A 149 5.92 9.16 -16.24
CA GLY A 149 7.24 9.36 -15.63
C GLY A 149 7.26 9.74 -14.15
N GLN A 150 6.10 9.90 -13.50
CA GLN A 150 6.04 10.22 -12.07
C GLN A 150 6.42 9.04 -11.17
N GLY A 151 6.39 7.84 -11.70
CA GLY A 151 6.46 6.60 -10.96
C GLY A 151 5.11 6.20 -10.36
N ALA A 152 4.97 4.93 -10.08
CA ALA A 152 3.73 4.35 -9.61
C ALA A 152 3.24 4.93 -8.28
N LYS A 153 1.96 5.23 -8.20
CA LYS A 153 1.28 5.79 -7.00
C LYS A 153 0.11 4.96 -6.53
N MET A 154 -0.53 4.20 -7.42
CA MET A 154 -1.76 3.48 -7.13
C MET A 154 -1.53 1.96 -7.15
N VAL A 155 -2.37 1.22 -6.44
CA VAL A 155 -2.38 -0.26 -6.41
C VAL A 155 -1.03 -0.85 -6.04
N ARG A 156 -0.56 -0.55 -4.81
CA ARG A 156 0.76 -0.99 -4.30
C ARG A 156 0.69 -1.83 -3.04
N SER A 157 -0.48 -1.94 -2.43
CA SER A 157 -0.67 -2.71 -1.20
C SER A 157 -0.76 -4.21 -1.49
N ALA A 158 -0.44 -5.03 -0.49
CA ALA A 158 -0.55 -6.49 -0.59
C ALA A 158 -1.92 -6.94 -1.11
N GLY A 159 -1.92 -7.89 -2.04
CA GLY A 159 -3.12 -8.44 -2.65
C GLY A 159 -3.93 -7.47 -3.52
N ALA A 160 -3.49 -6.22 -3.68
CA ALA A 160 -4.22 -5.26 -4.49
C ALA A 160 -3.97 -5.48 -5.99
N TYR A 161 -5.02 -5.30 -6.76
CA TYR A 161 -5.00 -5.26 -8.23
C TYR A 161 -6.04 -4.27 -8.74
N ALA A 162 -5.84 -3.81 -9.94
CA ALA A 162 -6.83 -3.08 -10.74
C ALA A 162 -6.99 -3.81 -12.06
N GLN A 163 -8.07 -3.54 -12.78
CA GLN A 163 -8.35 -4.18 -14.07
C GLN A 163 -8.47 -3.11 -15.14
N LEU A 164 -7.77 -3.31 -16.24
CA LEU A 164 -7.91 -2.47 -17.44
C LEU A 164 -9.19 -2.85 -18.16
N MET A 165 -10.16 -1.93 -18.21
CA MET A 165 -11.49 -2.20 -18.78
C MET A 165 -11.56 -1.83 -20.26
N SER A 166 -11.15 -0.62 -20.59
CA SER A 166 -11.20 -0.10 -21.97
C SER A 166 -10.15 1.00 -22.15
N ARG A 167 -9.96 1.39 -23.39
CA ARG A 167 -9.16 2.54 -23.80
C ARG A 167 -10.00 3.42 -24.74
N ASP A 168 -9.86 4.69 -24.59
CA ASP A 168 -10.35 5.74 -25.43
C ASP A 168 -9.13 6.48 -26.01
N ASP A 169 -9.23 7.38 -26.96
CA ASP A 169 -8.09 7.99 -27.70
C ASP A 169 -6.90 8.40 -26.81
N LYS A 170 -7.18 9.01 -25.67
CA LYS A 170 -6.16 9.56 -24.76
C LYS A 170 -6.07 8.84 -23.43
N TYR A 171 -7.15 8.22 -22.99
CA TYR A 171 -7.29 7.67 -21.64
C TYR A 171 -7.56 6.17 -21.64
N ALA A 172 -7.03 5.50 -20.65
CA ALA A 172 -7.38 4.14 -20.27
C ALA A 172 -8.36 4.19 -19.09
N ILE A 173 -9.45 3.43 -19.14
CA ILE A 173 -10.42 3.27 -18.05
C ILE A 173 -10.02 2.06 -17.21
N ILE A 174 -9.75 2.31 -15.95
CA ILE A 174 -9.27 1.30 -15.02
C ILE A 174 -10.24 1.15 -13.85
N LYS A 175 -10.66 -0.09 -13.59
CA LYS A 175 -11.43 -0.46 -12.42
C LYS A 175 -10.49 -0.66 -11.23
N MET A 176 -10.60 0.22 -10.24
CA MET A 176 -9.76 0.23 -9.06
C MET A 176 -10.20 -0.82 -8.02
N PRO A 177 -9.33 -1.20 -7.06
CA PRO A 177 -9.70 -2.12 -5.99
C PRO A 177 -10.89 -1.67 -5.14
N SER A 178 -11.19 -0.38 -5.11
CA SER A 178 -12.36 0.19 -4.45
C SER A 178 -13.67 0.01 -5.22
N GLY A 179 -13.63 -0.47 -6.46
CA GLY A 179 -14.75 -0.51 -7.39
C GLY A 179 -14.97 0.79 -8.18
N GLU A 180 -14.20 1.84 -7.92
CA GLU A 180 -14.23 3.10 -8.69
C GLU A 180 -13.64 2.86 -10.08
N MET A 181 -14.31 3.33 -11.14
CA MET A 181 -13.75 3.38 -12.50
C MET A 181 -13.14 4.75 -12.76
N ARG A 182 -11.89 4.75 -13.19
CA ARG A 182 -11.09 5.96 -13.31
C ARG A 182 -10.33 6.02 -14.64
N MET A 183 -10.32 7.22 -15.24
CA MET A 183 -9.51 7.54 -16.41
C MET A 183 -8.07 7.84 -16.00
N ILE A 184 -7.11 7.25 -16.70
CA ILE A 184 -5.67 7.49 -16.58
C ILE A 184 -5.10 7.64 -17.98
N LEU A 185 -4.14 8.53 -18.18
CA LEU A 185 -3.49 8.73 -19.49
C LEU A 185 -2.86 7.42 -19.96
N GLN A 186 -3.03 7.06 -21.22
CA GLN A 186 -2.48 5.83 -21.80
C GLN A 186 -0.95 5.78 -21.81
N ALA A 187 -0.29 6.94 -21.82
CA ALA A 187 1.16 7.05 -21.69
C ALA A 187 1.69 6.74 -20.27
N CYS A 188 0.81 6.52 -19.28
CA CYS A 188 1.20 6.05 -17.95
C CYS A 188 1.59 4.57 -17.98
N ARG A 189 2.51 4.20 -17.11
CA ARG A 189 2.97 2.81 -16.96
C ARG A 189 2.20 2.07 -15.88
N ALA A 190 2.07 0.77 -16.07
CA ALA A 190 1.58 -0.16 -15.06
C ALA A 190 2.32 -1.50 -15.15
N THR A 191 2.36 -2.23 -14.05
CA THR A 191 2.95 -3.57 -14.00
C THR A 191 1.85 -4.63 -14.07
N VAL A 192 2.05 -5.65 -14.88
CA VAL A 192 1.10 -6.77 -15.05
C VAL A 192 1.10 -7.67 -13.82
N GLY A 193 -0.09 -8.11 -13.41
CA GLY A 193 -0.30 -9.05 -12.30
C GLY A 193 -0.90 -8.40 -11.05
N VAL A 194 -1.04 -9.20 -10.01
CA VAL A 194 -1.57 -8.85 -8.68
C VAL A 194 -0.41 -8.67 -7.71
N VAL A 195 -0.48 -7.76 -6.77
CA VAL A 195 0.56 -7.59 -5.73
C VAL A 195 0.58 -8.81 -4.80
N SER A 196 1.76 -9.29 -4.45
CA SER A 196 1.98 -10.43 -3.55
C SER A 196 1.37 -10.25 -2.15
N ASN A 197 1.33 -11.36 -1.38
CA ASN A 197 0.90 -11.42 0.02
C ASN A 197 -0.58 -11.05 0.25
N PRO A 198 -1.55 -11.61 -0.53
CA PRO A 198 -2.97 -11.27 -0.41
C PRO A 198 -3.56 -11.58 0.97
N GLU A 199 -3.02 -12.57 1.69
CA GLU A 199 -3.48 -12.96 3.03
C GLU A 199 -3.07 -12.00 4.14
N HIS A 200 -2.31 -10.95 3.85
CA HIS A 200 -1.88 -9.96 4.84
C HIS A 200 -3.05 -9.30 5.59
N ASN A 201 -4.19 -9.12 4.95
CA ASN A 201 -5.39 -8.55 5.57
C ASN A 201 -6.08 -9.49 6.57
N LEU A 202 -5.77 -10.80 6.51
CA LEU A 202 -6.31 -11.83 7.39
C LEU A 202 -5.47 -11.99 8.67
N GLU A 203 -4.33 -11.30 8.79
CA GLU A 203 -3.50 -11.34 9.99
C GLU A 203 -4.23 -10.77 11.21
N VAL A 204 -4.21 -11.51 12.30
CA VAL A 204 -4.73 -11.07 13.61
C VAL A 204 -3.59 -10.92 14.58
N GLY A 205 -3.36 -9.70 15.07
CA GLY A 205 -2.24 -9.36 15.95
C GLY A 205 -2.31 -9.98 17.36
N GLY A 206 -3.51 -10.31 17.83
CA GLY A 206 -3.78 -10.98 19.10
C GLY A 206 -3.61 -10.12 20.36
N LYS A 207 -2.80 -9.07 20.35
CA LYS A 207 -2.55 -8.20 21.52
C LYS A 207 -2.26 -6.74 21.14
N ALA A 208 -2.58 -5.81 22.05
CA ALA A 208 -2.33 -4.37 21.88
C ALA A 208 -0.83 -4.04 21.72
N GLY A 209 0.06 -4.80 22.37
CA GLY A 209 1.50 -4.64 22.27
C GLY A 209 2.05 -4.78 20.84
N ARG A 210 1.39 -5.55 19.95
CA ARG A 210 1.77 -5.60 18.53
C ARG A 210 1.63 -4.23 17.87
N ASN A 211 0.55 -3.51 18.14
CA ASN A 211 0.37 -2.15 17.63
C ASN A 211 1.43 -1.18 18.17
N ARG A 212 1.86 -1.36 19.43
CA ARG A 212 2.98 -0.59 20.01
C ARG A 212 4.29 -0.83 19.25
N HIS A 213 4.58 -2.08 18.89
CA HIS A 213 5.76 -2.44 18.09
C HIS A 213 5.68 -1.86 16.67
N LEU A 214 4.49 -1.70 16.10
CA LEU A 214 4.28 -1.02 14.81
C LEU A 214 4.40 0.50 14.89
N GLY A 215 4.56 1.08 16.09
CA GLY A 215 4.68 2.52 16.31
C GLY A 215 3.34 3.24 16.48
N ARG A 216 2.26 2.49 16.73
CA ARG A 216 0.94 3.04 17.04
C ARG A 216 0.75 3.15 18.54
N ARG A 217 0.49 4.34 19.04
CA ARG A 217 0.18 4.58 20.46
C ARG A 217 -1.30 4.33 20.76
N PRO A 218 -1.65 4.04 22.02
CA PRO A 218 -3.04 3.96 22.44
C PRO A 218 -3.82 5.23 22.11
N ARG A 219 -5.12 5.09 21.87
CA ARG A 219 -5.98 6.17 21.44
C ARG A 219 -7.17 6.34 22.38
N ASN A 220 -7.35 7.54 22.94
CA ASN A 220 -8.51 7.88 23.73
C ASN A 220 -9.70 8.25 22.83
N ARG A 221 -10.89 7.87 23.24
CA ARG A 221 -12.16 8.27 22.60
C ARG A 221 -12.52 9.70 23.01
N GLY A 222 -13.21 10.45 22.15
CA GLY A 222 -13.66 11.80 22.46
C GLY A 222 -14.58 11.91 23.67
N VAL A 223 -15.37 10.87 23.93
CA VAL A 223 -16.32 10.80 25.06
C VAL A 223 -15.63 10.82 26.44
N VAL A 224 -14.36 10.39 26.52
CA VAL A 224 -13.60 10.37 27.79
C VAL A 224 -12.71 11.61 27.96
N MET A 225 -12.90 12.60 27.12
CA MET A 225 -12.17 13.88 27.17
C MET A 225 -13.04 14.96 27.82
N ASN A 226 -12.41 16.07 28.19
CA ASN A 226 -13.14 17.25 28.65
C ASN A 226 -13.77 18.01 27.46
N PRO A 227 -14.81 18.85 27.72
CA PRO A 227 -15.47 19.61 26.65
C PRO A 227 -14.53 20.49 25.84
N VAL A 228 -13.47 21.03 26.44
CA VAL A 228 -12.45 21.85 25.78
C VAL A 228 -11.63 21.04 24.76
N ASP A 229 -11.46 19.73 24.97
CA ASP A 229 -10.61 18.89 24.12
C ASP A 229 -11.38 18.23 22.96
N HIS A 230 -12.68 18.00 23.17
CA HIS A 230 -13.50 17.31 22.18
C HIS A 230 -14.98 17.67 22.29
N PRO A 231 -15.72 17.90 21.17
CA PRO A 231 -17.14 18.22 21.18
C PRO A 231 -18.05 17.17 21.84
N MET A 232 -17.55 15.97 22.05
CA MET A 232 -18.28 14.88 22.72
C MET A 232 -17.74 14.62 24.13
N GLY A 233 -16.91 15.51 24.66
CA GLY A 233 -16.37 15.44 26.01
C GLY A 233 -17.32 16.04 27.03
N GLY A 234 -17.07 15.72 28.31
CA GLY A 234 -17.84 16.19 29.45
C GLY A 234 -19.06 15.34 29.77
N GLY A 235 -19.87 15.81 30.68
CA GLY A 235 -21.05 15.13 31.21
C GLY A 235 -20.76 14.18 32.36
N GLU A 236 -21.80 13.74 33.06
CA GLU A 236 -21.72 12.70 34.07
C GLU A 236 -21.84 11.31 33.43
N GLY A 237 -21.02 10.39 33.87
CA GLY A 237 -21.01 9.01 33.36
C GLY A 237 -20.64 8.88 31.89
N ARG A 238 -21.24 7.89 31.22
CA ARG A 238 -20.93 7.55 29.81
C ARG A 238 -21.88 8.27 28.83
N GLN A 239 -22.12 9.53 28.98
CA GLN A 239 -22.93 10.28 28.03
C GLN A 239 -22.18 10.59 26.76
N THR A 240 -22.85 10.38 25.61
CA THR A 240 -22.40 10.87 24.31
C THR A 240 -23.21 12.11 23.99
N GLY A 241 -22.63 13.30 24.06
CA GLY A 241 -23.32 14.59 23.85
C GLY A 241 -23.88 14.76 22.44
N GLY A 242 -24.89 13.97 22.07
CA GLY A 242 -25.60 14.06 20.80
C GLY A 242 -24.95 13.31 19.62
N HIS A 243 -25.14 13.81 18.41
CA HIS A 243 -24.66 13.15 17.18
C HIS A 243 -23.12 13.02 17.13
N PRO A 244 -22.56 11.86 16.78
CA PRO A 244 -21.11 11.64 16.76
C PRO A 244 -20.37 12.66 15.90
N ARG A 245 -19.39 13.34 16.48
CA ARG A 245 -18.56 14.36 15.82
C ARG A 245 -17.08 14.04 15.94
N SER A 246 -16.32 14.53 14.98
CA SER A 246 -14.87 14.57 15.07
C SER A 246 -14.42 15.70 16.00
N ARG A 247 -13.13 15.73 16.36
CA ARG A 247 -12.56 16.85 17.16
C ARG A 247 -12.75 18.23 16.52
N LYS A 248 -12.92 18.29 15.20
CA LYS A 248 -13.18 19.53 14.44
C LYS A 248 -14.67 19.85 14.33
N GLY A 249 -15.54 19.16 15.07
CA GLY A 249 -16.98 19.35 15.01
C GLY A 249 -17.69 18.71 13.81
N ILE A 250 -16.94 18.14 12.85
CA ILE A 250 -17.52 17.53 11.65
C ILE A 250 -18.26 16.24 12.04
N PRO A 251 -19.49 15.99 11.54
CA PRO A 251 -20.20 14.75 11.76
C PRO A 251 -19.36 13.53 11.39
N ALA A 252 -19.25 12.55 12.29
CA ALA A 252 -18.42 11.36 12.10
C ALA A 252 -19.10 10.26 11.28
N LYS A 253 -20.43 10.29 11.17
CA LYS A 253 -21.25 9.33 10.42
C LYS A 253 -21.98 10.04 9.27
N GLY A 254 -21.97 9.43 8.08
CA GLY A 254 -22.73 9.88 6.93
C GLY A 254 -22.20 11.11 6.19
N TYR A 255 -21.36 11.92 6.80
CA TYR A 255 -20.83 13.12 6.17
C TYR A 255 -19.83 12.80 5.06
N LYS A 256 -20.07 13.38 3.87
CA LYS A 256 -19.17 13.22 2.71
C LYS A 256 -18.00 14.18 2.84
N THR A 257 -16.81 13.65 3.17
CA THR A 257 -15.60 14.47 3.40
C THR A 257 -14.87 14.88 2.14
N ARG A 258 -15.13 14.24 0.99
CA ARG A 258 -14.54 14.63 -0.30
C ARG A 258 -15.11 15.98 -0.75
N ALA A 259 -14.24 16.94 -1.05
CA ALA A 259 -14.67 18.24 -1.59
C ALA A 259 -15.41 18.04 -2.93
N PRO A 260 -16.62 18.63 -3.12
CA PRO A 260 -17.41 18.48 -4.35
C PRO A 260 -16.65 18.91 -5.60
N LYS A 261 -15.97 20.07 -5.54
CA LYS A 261 -15.21 20.67 -6.65
C LYS A 261 -13.75 20.20 -6.74
N LYS A 262 -13.43 18.97 -6.27
CA LYS A 262 -12.07 18.46 -6.36
C LYS A 262 -11.70 18.19 -7.81
N GLN A 263 -10.60 18.76 -8.32
CA GLN A 263 -10.15 18.61 -9.73
C GLN A 263 -10.07 17.16 -10.21
N SER A 264 -9.64 16.24 -9.34
CA SER A 264 -9.57 14.82 -9.70
C SER A 264 -10.94 14.14 -9.90
N SER A 265 -12.07 14.85 -9.67
CA SER A 265 -13.41 14.31 -9.91
C SER A 265 -13.72 14.14 -11.41
N LYS A 266 -13.08 14.94 -12.28
CA LYS A 266 -13.20 14.82 -13.74
C LYS A 266 -12.66 13.52 -14.33
N TYR A 267 -11.75 12.83 -13.59
CA TYR A 267 -11.17 11.56 -14.00
C TYR A 267 -11.92 10.35 -13.45
N ILE A 268 -13.03 10.52 -12.75
CA ILE A 268 -13.85 9.43 -12.22
C ILE A 268 -15.03 9.25 -13.16
N VAL A 269 -15.08 8.10 -13.84
CA VAL A 269 -16.19 7.71 -14.72
C VAL A 269 -17.34 7.19 -13.88
N GLU A 270 -17.07 6.21 -13.01
CA GLU A 270 -18.06 5.63 -12.12
C GLU A 270 -17.52 5.57 -10.70
N ARG A 271 -18.34 6.00 -9.73
CA ARG A 271 -18.00 5.87 -8.32
C ARG A 271 -18.33 4.48 -7.82
N ARG A 272 -17.65 4.03 -6.76
CA ARG A 272 -18.00 2.76 -6.11
C ARG A 272 -19.48 2.74 -5.75
N LYS A 273 -20.16 1.66 -6.08
CA LYS A 273 -21.50 1.36 -5.55
C LYS A 273 -21.40 1.14 -4.04
N LYS A 274 -22.39 1.61 -3.31
CA LYS A 274 -22.46 1.42 -1.86
C LYS A 274 -22.78 -0.02 -1.52
#